data_b04c54261c411183778e0fd1437374ea
#
_entry.id   b04c54261c411183778e0fd1437374ea
#
_cell.length_a   1.000
_cell.length_b   1.000
_cell.length_c   1.000
_cell.angle_alpha   90.00
_cell.angle_beta   90.00
_cell.angle_gamma   90.00
#
_symmetry.space_group_name_H-M   'P 1'
#
loop_
_entity.id
_entity.type
_entity.pdbx_description
1 polymer ?
#
loop_
_entity_poly.entity_id
_entity_poly.type
_entity_poly.pdbx_seq_one_letter_code
_entity_poly.pdbx_strand_id
1 'polypeptide(L)'
;MSTENIKVNNENEQENKSLNVGEIVSNSEKFIEKNKKIIIAIISVVVLGIAAYFLYQNFVVAPRENNVQEELFAAQKYFEQEDFKKALEGDGKNAGLISIIEEYGSTKGGSLANYYAGNIYLRQGEFQKAIDYLSAYKGEDKIIALQTKALIGDAYVELGQLDKAISKYKEAAKSENVMTTPFVLLKLGQVYDMQKHYNEALNCYKRIKTEFPASQEYRDIEKYISRLENLK
;
A
#
# COMPACT_ATOMS: atom_id res chain seq x y z
N MET A 1 -11.19 58.68 -31.48
CA MET A 1 -11.32 57.53 -32.42
C MET A 1 -10.80 56.17 -31.83
N SER A 2 -10.65 56.02 -30.51
CA SER A 2 -10.06 54.80 -29.92
C SER A 2 -10.96 54.00 -28.99
N THR A 3 -12.15 54.43 -28.68
CA THR A 3 -13.05 53.74 -27.72
C THR A 3 -14.16 52.95 -28.37
N GLU A 4 -14.52 53.24 -29.60
CA GLU A 4 -15.54 52.47 -30.34
C GLU A 4 -15.05 51.12 -30.89
N ASN A 5 -13.78 51.04 -31.30
CA ASN A 5 -13.18 49.81 -31.83
C ASN A 5 -12.98 48.73 -30.75
N ILE A 6 -12.84 49.09 -29.46
CA ILE A 6 -12.66 48.12 -28.37
C ILE A 6 -14.00 47.47 -27.96
N LYS A 7 -15.12 48.22 -28.03
CA LYS A 7 -16.45 47.65 -27.71
C LYS A 7 -16.95 46.66 -28.79
N VAL A 8 -16.71 46.98 -30.06
CA VAL A 8 -17.12 46.11 -31.17
C VAL A 8 -16.37 44.79 -31.17
N ASN A 9 -15.07 44.78 -30.78
CA ASN A 9 -14.30 43.52 -30.68
C ASN A 9 -14.74 42.64 -29.49
N ASN A 10 -15.12 43.24 -28.37
CA ASN A 10 -15.57 42.48 -27.20
C ASN A 10 -16.98 41.87 -27.38
N GLU A 11 -17.89 42.56 -28.10
CA GLU A 11 -19.20 42.02 -28.42
C GLU A 11 -19.13 40.88 -29.43
N ASN A 12 -18.24 40.95 -30.43
CA ASN A 12 -18.01 39.90 -31.40
C ASN A 12 -17.32 38.64 -30.77
N GLU A 13 -16.45 38.79 -29.76
CA GLU A 13 -15.85 37.67 -29.06
C GLU A 13 -16.84 36.96 -28.10
N GLN A 14 -17.77 37.70 -27.47
CA GLN A 14 -18.83 37.09 -26.65
C GLN A 14 -19.91 36.39 -27.49
N GLU A 15 -20.28 36.98 -28.64
CA GLU A 15 -21.22 36.36 -29.57
C GLU A 15 -20.66 35.08 -30.20
N ASN A 16 -19.39 35.04 -30.58
CA ASN A 16 -18.72 33.84 -31.08
C ASN A 16 -18.56 32.74 -29.99
N LYS A 17 -18.37 33.10 -28.70
CA LYS A 17 -18.32 32.14 -27.62
C LYS A 17 -19.67 31.53 -27.29
N SER A 18 -20.77 32.32 -27.34
CA SER A 18 -22.12 31.82 -27.11
C SER A 18 -22.63 30.95 -28.27
N LEU A 19 -22.28 31.32 -29.52
CA LEU A 19 -22.58 30.51 -30.69
C LEU A 19 -21.90 29.13 -30.67
N ASN A 20 -20.65 29.07 -30.18
CA ASN A 20 -19.89 27.81 -30.09
C ASN A 20 -20.44 26.85 -29.04
N VAL A 21 -20.99 27.33 -27.93
CA VAL A 21 -21.63 26.49 -26.90
C VAL A 21 -22.94 25.90 -27.41
N GLY A 22 -23.77 26.67 -28.08
CA GLY A 22 -25.01 26.19 -28.68
C GLY A 22 -24.79 25.15 -29.80
N GLU A 23 -23.74 25.33 -30.59
CA GLU A 23 -23.37 24.39 -31.64
C GLU A 23 -22.80 23.07 -31.08
N ILE A 24 -22.00 23.15 -30.00
CA ILE A 24 -21.49 21.98 -29.28
C ILE A 24 -22.64 21.18 -28.65
N VAL A 25 -23.61 21.84 -28.01
CA VAL A 25 -24.79 21.20 -27.43
C VAL A 25 -25.65 20.53 -28.51
N SER A 26 -25.91 21.22 -29.61
CA SER A 26 -26.72 20.68 -30.74
C SER A 26 -26.00 19.49 -31.40
N ASN A 27 -24.71 19.52 -31.55
CA ASN A 27 -23.93 18.42 -32.12
C ASN A 27 -23.86 17.20 -31.18
N SER A 28 -23.80 17.41 -29.85
CA SER A 28 -23.84 16.33 -28.87
C SER A 28 -25.24 15.68 -28.79
N GLU A 29 -26.33 16.47 -28.89
CA GLU A 29 -27.68 15.91 -28.97
C GLU A 29 -27.86 15.04 -30.23
N LYS A 30 -27.50 15.52 -31.40
CA LYS A 30 -27.54 14.74 -32.65
C LYS A 30 -26.69 13.48 -32.60
N PHE A 31 -25.51 13.54 -31.96
CA PHE A 31 -24.64 12.38 -31.76
C PHE A 31 -25.31 11.34 -30.85
N ILE A 32 -25.92 11.78 -29.75
CA ILE A 32 -26.66 10.91 -28.82
C ILE A 32 -27.86 10.27 -29.49
N GLU A 33 -28.66 11.03 -30.23
CA GLU A 33 -29.80 10.49 -30.95
C GLU A 33 -29.42 9.47 -32.01
N LYS A 34 -28.41 9.78 -32.81
CA LYS A 34 -27.89 8.88 -33.87
C LYS A 34 -27.32 7.57 -33.31
N ASN A 35 -26.70 7.63 -32.13
CA ASN A 35 -26.02 6.47 -31.51
C ASN A 35 -26.78 5.87 -30.33
N LYS A 36 -28.02 6.27 -30.07
CA LYS A 36 -28.81 5.89 -28.92
C LYS A 36 -28.82 4.38 -28.64
N LYS A 37 -28.97 3.54 -29.66
CA LYS A 37 -28.96 2.08 -29.52
C LYS A 37 -27.56 1.55 -29.04
N ILE A 38 -26.50 2.11 -29.55
CA ILE A 38 -25.12 1.73 -29.18
C ILE A 38 -24.82 2.20 -27.76
N ILE A 39 -25.20 3.43 -27.43
CA ILE A 39 -25.01 3.99 -26.07
C ILE A 39 -25.77 3.16 -25.04
N ILE A 40 -27.04 2.81 -25.31
CA ILE A 40 -27.86 1.96 -24.43
C ILE A 40 -27.20 0.58 -24.30
N ALA A 41 -26.70 -0.01 -25.37
CA ALA A 41 -26.04 -1.31 -25.33
C ALA A 41 -24.76 -1.26 -24.46
N ILE A 42 -23.93 -0.23 -24.60
CA ILE A 42 -22.74 -0.03 -23.78
C ILE A 42 -23.12 0.13 -22.30
N ILE A 43 -24.10 0.99 -21.98
CA ILE A 43 -24.58 1.19 -20.61
C ILE A 43 -25.11 -0.12 -20.03
N SER A 44 -25.89 -0.88 -20.83
CA SER A 44 -26.43 -2.18 -20.37
C SER A 44 -25.31 -3.18 -20.05
N VAL A 45 -24.26 -3.26 -20.87
CA VAL A 45 -23.09 -4.13 -20.61
C VAL A 45 -22.37 -3.70 -19.32
N VAL A 46 -22.19 -2.39 -19.10
CA VAL A 46 -21.57 -1.87 -17.88
C VAL A 46 -22.44 -2.20 -16.65
N VAL A 47 -23.74 -1.98 -16.72
CA VAL A 47 -24.67 -2.29 -15.62
C VAL A 47 -24.68 -3.79 -15.30
N LEU A 48 -24.72 -4.64 -16.33
CA LEU A 48 -24.65 -6.10 -16.15
C LEU A 48 -23.29 -6.53 -15.55
N GLY A 49 -22.19 -5.91 -15.96
CA GLY A 49 -20.87 -6.15 -15.38
C GLY A 49 -20.81 -5.78 -13.89
N ILE A 50 -21.36 -4.62 -13.53
CA ILE A 50 -21.47 -4.17 -12.13
C ILE A 50 -22.37 -5.13 -11.32
N ALA A 51 -23.51 -5.52 -11.85
CA ALA A 51 -24.42 -6.46 -11.18
C ALA A 51 -23.75 -7.83 -10.97
N ALA A 52 -23.07 -8.36 -11.98
CA ALA A 52 -22.32 -9.62 -11.88
C ALA A 52 -21.19 -9.52 -10.84
N TYR A 53 -20.49 -8.39 -10.78
CA TYR A 53 -19.47 -8.13 -9.76
C TYR A 53 -20.06 -8.15 -8.34
N PHE A 54 -21.19 -7.47 -8.11
CA PHE A 54 -21.85 -7.48 -6.80
C PHE A 54 -22.38 -8.87 -6.41
N LEU A 55 -22.94 -9.62 -7.35
CA LEU A 55 -23.38 -11.00 -7.10
C LEU A 55 -22.17 -11.88 -6.73
N TYR A 56 -21.06 -11.80 -7.47
CA TYR A 56 -19.84 -12.53 -7.17
C TYR A 56 -19.30 -12.17 -5.78
N GLN A 57 -19.24 -10.88 -5.44
CA GLN A 57 -18.79 -10.42 -4.12
C GLN A 57 -19.68 -10.99 -2.99
N ASN A 58 -21.00 -10.97 -3.17
CA ASN A 58 -21.94 -11.31 -2.09
C ASN A 58 -22.11 -12.83 -1.92
N PHE A 59 -22.06 -13.58 -3.02
CA PHE A 59 -22.32 -15.03 -2.99
C PHE A 59 -21.06 -15.89 -2.99
N VAL A 60 -19.92 -15.36 -3.41
CA VAL A 60 -18.68 -16.11 -3.49
C VAL A 60 -17.62 -15.60 -2.51
N VAL A 61 -17.38 -14.28 -2.51
CA VAL A 61 -16.30 -13.72 -1.70
C VAL A 61 -16.69 -13.59 -0.23
N ALA A 62 -17.87 -13.05 0.08
CA ALA A 62 -18.29 -12.81 1.46
C ALA A 62 -18.37 -14.08 2.33
N PRO A 63 -18.94 -15.21 1.87
CA PRO A 63 -18.92 -16.45 2.64
C PRO A 63 -17.51 -16.97 2.88
N ARG A 64 -16.63 -16.87 1.88
CA ARG A 64 -15.21 -17.28 2.03
C ARG A 64 -14.47 -16.40 3.03
N GLU A 65 -14.77 -15.10 3.06
CA GLU A 65 -14.17 -14.16 4.02
C GLU A 65 -14.57 -14.50 5.46
N ASN A 66 -15.82 -14.91 5.69
CA ASN A 66 -16.28 -15.30 7.02
C ASN A 66 -15.60 -16.61 7.49
N ASN A 67 -15.51 -17.60 6.61
CA ASN A 67 -14.87 -18.88 6.93
C ASN A 67 -13.38 -18.72 7.26
N VAL A 68 -12.66 -17.91 6.44
CA VAL A 68 -11.22 -17.72 6.65
C VAL A 68 -10.89 -17.01 7.97
N GLN A 69 -11.78 -16.18 8.50
CA GLN A 69 -11.55 -15.51 9.78
C GLN A 69 -11.51 -16.48 10.96
N GLU A 70 -12.39 -17.50 10.94
CA GLU A 70 -12.39 -18.53 11.99
C GLU A 70 -11.12 -19.37 11.95
N GLU A 71 -10.69 -19.79 10.76
CA GLU A 71 -9.46 -20.57 10.60
C GLU A 71 -8.21 -19.76 10.92
N LEU A 72 -8.16 -18.52 10.47
CA LEU A 72 -7.04 -17.62 10.72
C LEU A 72 -6.85 -17.33 12.22
N PHE A 73 -7.92 -17.25 12.98
CA PHE A 73 -7.85 -17.01 14.43
C PHE A 73 -7.01 -18.08 15.15
N ALA A 74 -7.18 -19.37 14.80
CA ALA A 74 -6.39 -20.45 15.39
C ALA A 74 -4.91 -20.33 15.03
N ALA A 75 -4.60 -20.06 13.77
CA ALA A 75 -3.23 -19.85 13.29
C ALA A 75 -2.55 -18.63 13.92
N GLN A 76 -3.30 -17.52 14.10
CA GLN A 76 -2.82 -16.33 14.81
C GLN A 76 -2.48 -16.61 16.26
N LYS A 77 -3.31 -17.39 16.95
CA LYS A 77 -3.04 -17.79 18.33
C LYS A 77 -1.75 -18.60 18.46
N TYR A 78 -1.48 -19.52 17.53
CA TYR A 78 -0.21 -20.24 17.49
C TYR A 78 0.97 -19.31 17.18
N PHE A 79 0.79 -18.33 16.29
CA PHE A 79 1.80 -17.32 16.02
C PHE A 79 2.14 -16.50 17.28
N GLU A 80 1.14 -16.07 18.05
CA GLU A 80 1.34 -15.32 19.31
C GLU A 80 2.04 -16.16 20.39
N GLN A 81 1.81 -17.46 20.39
CA GLN A 81 2.47 -18.43 21.28
C GLN A 81 3.85 -18.86 20.79
N GLU A 82 4.31 -18.31 19.65
CA GLU A 82 5.55 -18.68 18.97
C GLU A 82 5.63 -20.18 18.57
N ASP A 83 4.50 -20.90 18.56
CA ASP A 83 4.40 -22.24 17.99
C ASP A 83 4.30 -22.16 16.45
N PHE A 84 5.40 -21.72 15.84
CA PHE A 84 5.47 -21.43 14.41
C PHE A 84 5.15 -22.62 13.53
N LYS A 85 5.45 -23.83 14.01
CA LYS A 85 5.11 -25.04 13.27
C LYS A 85 3.59 -25.20 13.15
N LYS A 86 2.86 -25.10 14.26
CA LYS A 86 1.40 -25.19 14.21
C LYS A 86 0.76 -23.99 13.53
N ALA A 87 1.35 -22.81 13.67
CA ALA A 87 0.88 -21.64 12.94
C ALA A 87 0.96 -21.86 11.42
N LEU A 88 2.05 -22.42 10.90
CA LEU A 88 2.23 -22.68 9.47
C LEU A 88 1.45 -23.90 8.95
N GLU A 89 1.54 -25.03 9.66
CA GLU A 89 1.07 -26.33 9.16
C GLU A 89 -0.32 -26.72 9.71
N GLY A 90 -0.77 -26.07 10.79
CA GLY A 90 -1.97 -26.46 11.54
C GLY A 90 -1.70 -27.49 12.62
N ASP A 91 -2.76 -27.88 13.35
CA ASP A 91 -2.71 -28.83 14.45
C ASP A 91 -3.46 -30.16 14.16
N GLY A 92 -3.86 -30.33 12.92
CA GLY A 92 -4.67 -31.49 12.46
C GLY A 92 -6.19 -31.30 12.65
N LYS A 93 -6.62 -30.29 13.43
CA LYS A 93 -8.02 -29.90 13.60
C LYS A 93 -8.30 -28.54 12.95
N ASN A 94 -7.35 -27.61 13.09
CA ASN A 94 -7.43 -26.27 12.52
C ASN A 94 -6.40 -26.15 11.39
N ALA A 95 -6.76 -25.43 10.33
CA ALA A 95 -5.85 -25.17 9.22
C ALA A 95 -4.67 -24.29 9.66
N GLY A 96 -3.51 -24.54 9.08
CA GLY A 96 -2.36 -23.65 9.21
C GLY A 96 -2.36 -22.55 8.14
N LEU A 97 -1.49 -21.55 8.33
CA LEU A 97 -1.38 -20.40 7.43
C LEU A 97 -1.16 -20.82 5.97
N ILE A 98 -0.40 -21.88 5.72
CA ILE A 98 -0.14 -22.35 4.34
C ILE A 98 -1.43 -22.83 3.66
N SER A 99 -2.21 -23.67 4.33
CA SER A 99 -3.50 -24.15 3.80
C SER A 99 -4.49 -22.98 3.61
N ILE A 100 -4.50 -22.02 4.56
CA ILE A 100 -5.34 -20.82 4.47
C ILE A 100 -4.95 -19.98 3.25
N ILE A 101 -3.66 -19.82 2.95
CA ILE A 101 -3.18 -19.09 1.79
C ILE A 101 -3.59 -19.79 0.49
N GLU A 102 -3.46 -21.12 0.43
CA GLU A 102 -3.84 -21.92 -0.74
C GLU A 102 -5.35 -21.85 -1.02
N GLU A 103 -6.17 -21.98 0.00
CA GLU A 103 -7.61 -22.00 -0.16
C GLU A 103 -8.23 -20.60 -0.28
N TYR A 104 -7.78 -19.64 0.55
CA TYR A 104 -8.39 -18.32 0.69
C TYR A 104 -7.50 -17.15 0.22
N GLY A 105 -6.46 -17.40 -0.56
CA GLY A 105 -5.46 -16.37 -0.95
C GLY A 105 -6.02 -15.14 -1.65
N SER A 106 -7.23 -15.22 -2.22
CA SER A 106 -7.92 -14.08 -2.84
C SER A 106 -8.75 -13.24 -1.86
N THR A 107 -8.90 -13.66 -0.60
CA THR A 107 -9.64 -12.97 0.45
C THR A 107 -8.73 -12.06 1.28
N LYS A 108 -9.32 -11.17 2.08
CA LYS A 108 -8.56 -10.34 3.03
C LYS A 108 -7.87 -11.19 4.10
N GLY A 109 -8.55 -12.23 4.59
CA GLY A 109 -7.99 -13.17 5.56
C GLY A 109 -6.84 -13.97 5.00
N GLY A 110 -6.93 -14.50 3.76
CA GLY A 110 -5.82 -15.17 3.09
C GLY A 110 -4.64 -14.24 2.79
N SER A 111 -4.93 -12.97 2.47
CA SER A 111 -3.89 -11.95 2.37
C SER A 111 -3.18 -11.72 3.71
N LEU A 112 -3.92 -11.66 4.82
CA LEU A 112 -3.36 -11.50 6.16
C LEU A 112 -2.55 -12.74 6.59
N ALA A 113 -2.96 -13.95 6.17
CA ALA A 113 -2.19 -15.18 6.37
C ALA A 113 -0.80 -15.09 5.73
N ASN A 114 -0.67 -14.47 4.54
CA ASN A 114 0.64 -14.21 3.92
C ASN A 114 1.54 -13.31 4.79
N TYR A 115 0.99 -12.28 5.43
CA TYR A 115 1.74 -11.44 6.36
C TYR A 115 2.28 -12.23 7.55
N TYR A 116 1.46 -13.08 8.18
CA TYR A 116 1.89 -13.91 9.31
C TYR A 116 2.90 -14.97 8.89
N ALA A 117 2.67 -15.66 7.79
CA ALA A 117 3.61 -16.67 7.28
C ALA A 117 4.97 -16.04 6.96
N GLY A 118 4.98 -14.88 6.27
CA GLY A 118 6.21 -14.17 5.97
C GLY A 118 6.96 -13.69 7.22
N ASN A 119 6.23 -13.25 8.26
CA ASN A 119 6.83 -12.88 9.55
C ASN A 119 7.47 -14.10 10.24
N ILE A 120 6.81 -15.25 10.20
CA ILE A 120 7.37 -16.51 10.75
C ILE A 120 8.66 -16.88 10.02
N TYR A 121 8.65 -16.90 8.68
CA TYR A 121 9.83 -17.24 7.89
C TYR A 121 10.99 -16.27 8.13
N LEU A 122 10.69 -14.96 8.33
CA LEU A 122 11.72 -14.00 8.71
C LEU A 122 12.37 -14.35 10.05
N ARG A 123 11.57 -14.70 11.07
CA ARG A 123 12.07 -15.12 12.39
C ARG A 123 12.84 -16.45 12.36
N GLN A 124 12.53 -17.31 11.40
CA GLN A 124 13.24 -18.59 11.19
C GLN A 124 14.52 -18.45 10.37
N GLY A 125 14.84 -17.24 9.85
CA GLY A 125 16.00 -17.02 8.98
C GLY A 125 15.79 -17.45 7.53
N GLU A 126 14.55 -17.80 7.14
CA GLU A 126 14.17 -18.20 5.78
C GLU A 126 13.84 -16.92 4.96
N PHE A 127 14.82 -16.04 4.81
CA PHE A 127 14.62 -14.67 4.34
C PHE A 127 13.98 -14.57 2.95
N GLN A 128 14.33 -15.47 2.02
CA GLN A 128 13.72 -15.44 0.69
C GLN A 128 12.22 -15.81 0.75
N LYS A 129 11.86 -16.85 1.52
CA LYS A 129 10.45 -17.19 1.73
C LYS A 129 9.69 -16.06 2.41
N ALA A 130 10.32 -15.41 3.40
CA ALA A 130 9.73 -14.24 4.04
C ALA A 130 9.37 -13.16 3.02
N ILE A 131 10.28 -12.83 2.10
CA ILE A 131 10.04 -11.84 1.04
C ILE A 131 8.89 -12.27 0.14
N ASP A 132 8.84 -13.55 -0.26
CA ASP A 132 7.84 -14.08 -1.17
C ASP A 132 6.43 -13.97 -0.56
N TYR A 133 6.25 -14.44 0.68
CA TYR A 133 4.99 -14.35 1.40
C TYR A 133 4.59 -12.90 1.74
N LEU A 134 5.50 -12.09 2.26
CA LEU A 134 5.22 -10.68 2.55
C LEU A 134 4.86 -9.90 1.30
N SER A 135 5.50 -10.19 0.17
CA SER A 135 5.18 -9.53 -1.11
C SER A 135 3.82 -9.92 -1.67
N ALA A 136 3.28 -11.08 -1.26
CA ALA A 136 1.94 -11.53 -1.61
C ALA A 136 0.83 -10.86 -0.77
N TYR A 137 1.16 -10.16 0.32
CA TYR A 137 0.20 -9.39 1.11
C TYR A 137 -0.42 -8.25 0.27
N LYS A 138 -1.75 -8.23 0.18
CA LYS A 138 -2.55 -7.24 -0.56
C LYS A 138 -3.65 -6.61 0.31
N GLY A 139 -3.49 -6.65 1.64
CA GLY A 139 -4.48 -6.07 2.55
C GLY A 139 -4.55 -4.56 2.45
N GLU A 140 -5.72 -4.01 2.78
CA GLU A 140 -6.02 -2.57 2.74
C GLU A 140 -5.58 -1.85 4.01
N ASP A 141 -5.21 -2.58 5.06
CA ASP A 141 -4.72 -2.00 6.31
C ASP A 141 -3.39 -1.29 6.09
N LYS A 142 -3.41 0.03 6.28
CA LYS A 142 -2.25 0.89 6.03
C LYS A 142 -1.09 0.61 6.99
N ILE A 143 -1.37 0.22 8.23
CA ILE A 143 -0.33 -0.07 9.24
C ILE A 143 0.36 -1.37 8.88
N ILE A 144 -0.41 -2.44 8.61
CA ILE A 144 0.15 -3.74 8.21
C ILE A 144 0.90 -3.61 6.88
N ALA A 145 0.40 -2.82 5.92
CA ALA A 145 1.10 -2.59 4.66
C ALA A 145 2.46 -1.91 4.84
N LEU A 146 2.58 -0.98 5.78
CA LEU A 146 3.86 -0.33 6.12
C LEU A 146 4.79 -1.30 6.84
N GLN A 147 4.27 -2.07 7.81
CA GLN A 147 5.03 -3.09 8.51
C GLN A 147 5.54 -4.16 7.55
N THR A 148 4.69 -4.61 6.62
CA THR A 148 5.08 -5.57 5.57
C THR A 148 6.28 -5.08 4.77
N LYS A 149 6.28 -3.82 4.34
CA LYS A 149 7.42 -3.22 3.63
C LYS A 149 8.68 -3.17 4.50
N ALA A 150 8.52 -2.84 5.78
CA ALA A 150 9.65 -2.81 6.72
C ALA A 150 10.24 -4.21 6.92
N LEU A 151 9.40 -5.24 7.10
CA LEU A 151 9.83 -6.63 7.23
C LEU A 151 10.52 -7.17 5.97
N ILE A 152 10.05 -6.80 4.77
CA ILE A 152 10.75 -7.09 3.52
C ILE A 152 12.12 -6.40 3.49
N GLY A 153 12.20 -5.17 3.98
CA GLY A 153 13.46 -4.46 4.16
C GLY A 153 14.41 -5.20 5.09
N ASP A 154 13.91 -5.69 6.23
CA ASP A 154 14.68 -6.49 7.19
C ASP A 154 15.24 -7.76 6.52
N ALA A 155 14.40 -8.50 5.78
CA ALA A 155 14.82 -9.69 5.06
C ALA A 155 15.91 -9.39 4.01
N TYR A 156 15.83 -8.25 3.32
CA TYR A 156 16.89 -7.83 2.39
C TYR A 156 18.18 -7.43 3.10
N VAL A 157 18.13 -6.86 4.30
CA VAL A 157 19.33 -6.59 5.12
C VAL A 157 20.04 -7.90 5.46
N GLU A 158 19.29 -8.89 5.92
CA GLU A 158 19.83 -10.21 6.28
C GLU A 158 20.45 -10.95 5.08
N LEU A 159 19.90 -10.73 3.87
CA LEU A 159 20.46 -11.23 2.61
C LEU A 159 21.65 -10.39 2.08
N GLY A 160 22.06 -9.33 2.77
CA GLY A 160 23.10 -8.41 2.32
C GLY A 160 22.69 -7.54 1.11
N GLN A 161 21.42 -7.51 0.73
CA GLN A 161 20.90 -6.76 -0.41
C GLN A 161 20.49 -5.34 0.01
N LEU A 162 21.46 -4.56 0.50
CA LEU A 162 21.22 -3.29 1.19
C LEU A 162 20.47 -2.26 0.33
N ASP A 163 20.69 -2.19 -0.98
CA ASP A 163 19.99 -1.25 -1.86
C ASP A 163 18.50 -1.56 -1.97
N LYS A 164 18.15 -2.85 -1.97
CA LYS A 164 16.74 -3.27 -1.95
C LYS A 164 16.09 -2.98 -0.60
N ALA A 165 16.82 -3.19 0.49
CA ALA A 165 16.37 -2.83 1.83
C ALA A 165 16.07 -1.33 1.93
N ILE A 166 17.00 -0.47 1.47
CA ILE A 166 16.81 0.98 1.40
C ILE A 166 15.54 1.35 0.62
N SER A 167 15.33 0.71 -0.54
CA SER A 167 14.13 0.94 -1.34
C SER A 167 12.85 0.65 -0.55
N LYS A 168 12.80 -0.49 0.14
CA LYS A 168 11.63 -0.92 0.92
C LYS A 168 11.39 -0.04 2.14
N TYR A 169 12.44 0.32 2.88
CA TYR A 169 12.32 1.25 3.99
C TYR A 169 11.90 2.66 3.54
N LYS A 170 12.42 3.15 2.42
CA LYS A 170 11.96 4.42 1.84
C LYS A 170 10.47 4.39 1.51
N GLU A 171 9.97 3.30 0.93
CA GLU A 171 8.54 3.15 0.67
C GLU A 171 7.71 3.17 1.96
N ALA A 172 8.18 2.50 3.02
CA ALA A 172 7.51 2.48 4.31
C ALA A 172 7.58 3.86 5.03
N ALA A 173 8.71 4.57 4.91
CA ALA A 173 8.94 5.87 5.53
C ALA A 173 8.22 7.05 4.86
N LYS A 174 7.50 6.84 3.73
CA LYS A 174 6.65 7.86 3.11
C LYS A 174 5.40 8.19 3.94
N SER A 175 5.03 7.34 4.86
CA SER A 175 3.94 7.57 5.79
C SER A 175 4.36 8.59 6.86
N GLU A 176 3.38 9.31 7.40
CA GLU A 176 3.55 10.18 8.58
C GLU A 176 3.00 9.51 9.85
N ASN A 177 2.92 8.18 9.86
CA ASN A 177 2.40 7.43 10.99
C ASN A 177 3.37 7.50 12.17
N VAL A 178 2.93 8.09 13.27
CA VAL A 178 3.76 8.35 14.46
C VAL A 178 4.26 7.09 15.17
N MET A 179 3.65 5.94 14.94
CA MET A 179 4.05 4.67 15.55
C MET A 179 5.07 3.88 14.69
N THR A 180 4.90 3.91 13.37
CA THR A 180 5.71 3.06 12.47
C THR A 180 6.82 3.82 11.77
N THR A 181 6.61 5.09 11.42
CA THR A 181 7.59 5.86 10.64
C THR A 181 8.91 6.08 11.37
N PRO A 182 8.96 6.46 12.67
CA PRO A 182 10.24 6.65 13.36
C PRO A 182 11.06 5.36 13.42
N PHE A 183 10.42 4.21 13.66
CA PHE A 183 11.07 2.91 13.64
C PHE A 183 11.69 2.59 12.27
N VAL A 184 10.94 2.83 11.19
CA VAL A 184 11.43 2.60 9.82
C VAL A 184 12.56 3.58 9.47
N LEU A 185 12.47 4.84 9.90
CA LEU A 185 13.54 5.83 9.69
C LEU A 185 14.82 5.44 10.42
N LEU A 186 14.72 4.88 11.63
CA LEU A 186 15.87 4.36 12.37
C LEU A 186 16.56 3.25 11.57
N LYS A 187 15.80 2.25 11.09
CA LYS A 187 16.35 1.15 10.27
C LYS A 187 16.95 1.66 8.97
N LEU A 188 16.28 2.56 8.27
CA LEU A 188 16.79 3.18 7.04
C LEU A 188 18.13 3.90 7.30
N GLY A 189 18.20 4.69 8.39
CA GLY A 189 19.41 5.37 8.80
C GLY A 189 20.55 4.40 9.11
N GLN A 190 20.26 3.29 9.80
CA GLN A 190 21.26 2.25 10.08
C GLN A 190 21.80 1.60 8.81
N VAL A 191 20.94 1.30 7.82
CA VAL A 191 21.40 0.70 6.56
C VAL A 191 22.23 1.69 5.74
N TYR A 192 21.88 2.97 5.71
CA TYR A 192 22.71 4.00 5.11
C TYR A 192 24.08 4.13 5.80
N ASP A 193 24.10 4.04 7.13
CA ASP A 193 25.33 4.04 7.90
C ASP A 193 26.22 2.84 7.58
N MET A 194 25.66 1.64 7.45
CA MET A 194 26.37 0.44 7.00
C MET A 194 27.04 0.64 5.62
N GLN A 195 26.38 1.36 4.71
CA GLN A 195 26.93 1.72 3.40
C GLN A 195 27.84 2.96 3.43
N LYS A 196 28.09 3.56 4.60
CA LYS A 196 28.86 4.81 4.79
C LYS A 196 28.22 6.04 4.09
N HIS A 197 26.92 5.97 3.82
CA HIS A 197 26.13 7.10 3.31
C HIS A 197 25.68 7.98 4.49
N TYR A 198 26.68 8.61 5.14
CA TYR A 198 26.49 9.30 6.43
C TYR A 198 25.53 10.49 6.36
N ASN A 199 25.46 11.18 5.22
CA ASN A 199 24.53 12.30 5.06
C ASN A 199 23.07 11.84 5.04
N GLU A 200 22.79 10.76 4.33
CA GLU A 200 21.45 10.15 4.24
C GLU A 200 21.05 9.55 5.59
N ALA A 201 21.95 8.88 6.28
CA ALA A 201 21.74 8.37 7.63
C ALA A 201 21.40 9.51 8.59
N LEU A 202 22.18 10.59 8.55
CA LEU A 202 21.96 11.77 9.38
C LEU A 202 20.60 12.44 9.12
N ASN A 203 20.18 12.49 7.85
CA ASN A 203 18.86 13.01 7.48
C ASN A 203 17.74 12.16 8.10
N CYS A 204 17.85 10.83 8.08
CA CYS A 204 16.87 9.94 8.71
C CYS A 204 16.78 10.20 10.21
N TYR A 205 17.92 10.30 10.90
CA TYR A 205 17.97 10.52 12.34
C TYR A 205 17.47 11.92 12.73
N LYS A 206 17.80 12.95 11.96
CA LYS A 206 17.29 14.32 12.18
C LYS A 206 15.77 14.40 11.97
N ARG A 207 15.22 13.65 11.02
CA ARG A 207 13.77 13.54 10.86
C ARG A 207 13.09 12.95 12.10
N ILE A 208 13.65 11.88 12.67
CA ILE A 208 13.11 11.32 13.94
C ILE A 208 13.11 12.38 15.01
N LYS A 209 14.24 13.12 15.18
CA LYS A 209 14.39 14.16 16.18
C LYS A 209 13.39 15.29 16.03
N THR A 210 13.09 15.72 14.82
CA THR A 210 12.26 16.90 14.56
C THR A 210 10.77 16.56 14.39
N GLU A 211 10.46 15.46 13.73
CA GLU A 211 9.09 15.12 13.36
C GLU A 211 8.42 14.17 14.38
N PHE A 212 9.22 13.38 15.13
CA PHE A 212 8.70 12.35 16.04
C PHE A 212 9.27 12.41 17.46
N PRO A 213 9.22 13.55 18.14
CA PRO A 213 9.86 13.72 19.47
C PRO A 213 9.22 12.86 20.60
N ALA A 214 8.00 12.33 20.37
CA ALA A 214 7.33 11.45 21.30
C ALA A 214 7.57 9.96 21.05
N SER A 215 8.32 9.60 19.99
CA SER A 215 8.60 8.20 19.65
C SER A 215 9.62 7.57 20.59
N GLN A 216 9.64 6.24 20.64
CA GLN A 216 10.63 5.50 21.42
C GLN A 216 12.04 5.71 20.86
N GLU A 217 12.16 5.78 19.54
CA GLU A 217 13.41 5.96 18.81
C GLU A 217 14.07 7.31 19.11
N TYR A 218 13.29 8.33 19.45
CA TYR A 218 13.80 9.66 19.82
C TYR A 218 14.78 9.62 21.01
N ARG A 219 14.60 8.69 21.98
CA ARG A 219 15.40 8.66 23.21
C ARG A 219 16.89 8.51 22.95
N ASP A 220 17.25 7.70 21.95
CA ASP A 220 18.65 7.38 21.66
C ASP A 220 19.15 8.07 20.38
N ILE A 221 18.31 8.84 19.68
CA ILE A 221 18.64 9.35 18.36
C ILE A 221 19.81 10.33 18.38
N GLU A 222 19.97 11.09 19.46
CA GLU A 222 21.08 12.03 19.63
C GLU A 222 22.45 11.34 19.61
N LYS A 223 22.54 10.13 20.13
CA LYS A 223 23.75 9.30 20.08
C LYS A 223 24.15 8.98 18.63
N TYR A 224 23.18 8.63 17.79
CA TYR A 224 23.44 8.35 16.37
C TYR A 224 23.85 9.62 15.61
N ILE A 225 23.18 10.74 15.87
CA ILE A 225 23.47 12.03 15.26
C ILE A 225 24.89 12.47 15.61
N SER A 226 25.22 12.55 16.91
CA SER A 226 26.53 13.00 17.38
C SER A 226 27.66 12.12 16.86
N ARG A 227 27.46 10.80 16.79
CA ARG A 227 28.46 9.89 16.23
C ARG A 227 28.75 10.21 14.76
N LEU A 228 27.73 10.44 13.93
CA LEU A 228 27.92 10.72 12.52
C LEU A 228 28.45 12.12 12.23
N GLU A 229 28.14 13.10 13.07
CA GLU A 229 28.68 14.47 12.97
C GLU A 229 30.19 14.51 13.29
N ASN A 230 30.66 13.62 14.17
CA ASN A 230 32.07 13.48 14.48
C ASN A 230 32.89 12.67 13.44
N LEU A 231 32.24 11.99 12.51
CA LEU A 231 32.90 11.24 11.41
C LEU A 231 33.12 12.08 10.16
N LYS A 232 32.61 13.30 10.13
CA LYS A 232 32.81 14.29 9.04
C LYS A 232 34.02 15.15 9.31
#